data_74b227a629e0b44ad52a554e3dc43411
#
_entry.id   74b227a629e0b44ad52a554e3dc43411
#
_cell.length_a   1.000
_cell.length_b   1.000
_cell.length_c   1.000
_cell.angle_alpha   90.00
_cell.angle_beta   90.00
_cell.angle_gamma   90.00
#
_symmetry.space_group_name_H-M   'P 1'
#
loop_
_entity.id
_entity.type
_entity.pdbx_description
1 polymer ?
#
loop_
_entity_poly.entity_id
_entity_poly.type
_entity_poly.pdbx_seq_one_letter_code
_entity_poly.pdbx_strand_id
1 'polypeptide(L)'
;MLAPDVPNDHPAPIFRIMEWIDDGIVLSARRHGETSAVVALLTREHGRHTGLARGATGRHRGIYETGNSVRAHWRGRLSEHLGTLTCEMTGSVAAGLLDDRSRLAGLAAACAVAESALPDRAPCPRAYAALKSLMAQLLAEDSWARGYVAWELGLLAELGFGLDLSRCAATGTTDQLAYVSPRSGRAVCLSAGAPYRDRLLRLPLFLVTDTAPATAADVFDGLMLTGYFLGRHVYGAYERALPPARLRLVERLRRKSEGNRGGGA
;
A
#
# COMPACT_ATOMS: atom_id res chain seq x y z
N MET A 1 55.87 49.18 4.22
CA MET A 1 55.48 48.28 5.29
C MET A 1 54.26 47.57 4.80
N LEU A 2 54.44 46.39 4.10
CA LEU A 2 53.39 45.57 3.49
C LEU A 2 52.86 44.62 4.57
N ALA A 3 51.55 44.60 4.77
CA ALA A 3 50.88 43.65 5.64
C ALA A 3 50.98 42.21 5.06
N PRO A 4 51.18 41.18 5.92
CA PRO A 4 51.24 39.80 5.43
C PRO A 4 49.87 39.33 4.97
N ASP A 5 49.88 38.68 3.81
CA ASP A 5 48.75 38.01 3.18
C ASP A 5 48.33 36.82 4.08
N VAL A 6 47.15 36.86 4.68
CA VAL A 6 46.62 35.77 5.51
C VAL A 6 45.95 34.78 4.56
N PRO A 7 46.42 33.53 4.47
CA PRO A 7 45.79 32.55 3.63
C PRO A 7 44.38 32.24 4.18
N ASN A 8 43.38 32.42 3.31
CA ASN A 8 42.00 32.17 3.60
C ASN A 8 41.74 30.62 3.57
N ASP A 9 42.12 29.96 4.67
CA ASP A 9 41.94 28.53 4.87
C ASP A 9 40.49 28.26 5.34
N HIS A 10 39.54 28.43 4.43
CA HIS A 10 38.20 27.92 4.64
C HIS A 10 38.21 26.44 4.31
N PRO A 11 38.02 25.53 5.27
CA PRO A 11 37.88 24.11 4.98
C PRO A 11 36.70 23.94 4.02
N ALA A 12 36.95 23.31 2.87
CA ALA A 12 35.91 22.97 1.92
C ALA A 12 34.79 22.21 2.69
N PRO A 13 33.50 22.53 2.45
CA PRO A 13 32.41 21.86 3.13
C PRO A 13 32.53 20.35 2.86
N ILE A 14 32.79 19.56 3.91
CA ILE A 14 32.77 18.10 3.84
C ILE A 14 31.32 17.71 3.61
N PHE A 15 30.92 17.57 2.34
CA PHE A 15 29.62 17.02 1.97
C PHE A 15 29.58 15.56 2.42
N ARG A 16 29.00 15.31 3.58
CA ARG A 16 28.77 13.96 4.09
C ARG A 16 27.73 13.31 3.19
N ILE A 17 28.20 12.40 2.32
CA ILE A 17 27.31 11.58 1.51
C ILE A 17 26.49 10.72 2.48
N MET A 18 25.17 10.78 2.38
CA MET A 18 24.26 9.89 3.08
C MET A 18 24.09 8.62 2.25
N GLU A 19 24.21 7.48 2.92
CA GLU A 19 24.18 6.16 2.28
C GLU A 19 23.57 5.15 3.23
N TRP A 20 22.76 4.24 2.69
CA TRP A 20 22.20 3.13 3.43
C TRP A 20 21.94 1.94 2.52
N ILE A 21 21.90 0.73 3.14
CA ILE A 21 21.50 -0.52 2.51
C ILE A 21 20.34 -1.09 3.29
N ASP A 22 19.25 -1.48 2.60
CA ASP A 22 18.04 -1.97 3.24
C ASP A 22 17.28 -2.95 2.34
N ASP A 23 16.43 -3.78 2.96
CA ASP A 23 15.48 -4.60 2.23
C ASP A 23 14.27 -3.77 1.81
N GLY A 24 13.83 -3.92 0.56
CA GLY A 24 12.75 -3.12 0.00
C GLY A 24 11.82 -3.92 -0.90
N ILE A 25 10.64 -3.37 -1.12
CA ILE A 25 9.66 -3.82 -2.10
C ILE A 25 9.51 -2.72 -3.16
N VAL A 26 9.64 -3.07 -4.43
CA VAL A 26 9.44 -2.13 -5.54
C VAL A 26 7.96 -1.78 -5.64
N LEU A 27 7.62 -0.52 -5.39
CA LEU A 27 6.25 -0.02 -5.52
C LEU A 27 5.96 0.45 -6.95
N SER A 28 6.90 1.17 -7.55
CA SER A 28 6.83 1.59 -8.96
C SER A 28 8.20 1.88 -9.53
N ALA A 29 8.31 1.82 -10.86
CA ALA A 29 9.45 2.30 -11.63
C ALA A 29 8.97 3.10 -12.83
N ARG A 30 9.31 4.39 -12.88
CA ARG A 30 8.91 5.30 -13.95
C ARG A 30 10.12 5.67 -14.77
N ARG A 31 10.06 5.46 -16.08
CA ARG A 31 11.16 5.81 -17.00
C ARG A 31 11.57 7.27 -16.82
N HIS A 32 12.87 7.51 -16.74
CA HIS A 32 13.49 8.82 -16.65
C HIS A 32 14.67 8.90 -17.61
N GLY A 33 14.50 9.66 -18.69
CA GLY A 33 15.47 9.66 -19.79
C GLY A 33 15.51 8.33 -20.56
N GLU A 34 16.64 8.04 -21.21
CA GLU A 34 16.76 6.88 -22.10
C GLU A 34 17.01 5.56 -21.35
N THR A 35 17.88 5.60 -20.35
CA THR A 35 18.39 4.38 -19.69
C THR A 35 18.01 4.25 -18.21
N SER A 36 17.49 5.32 -17.58
CA SER A 36 17.25 5.38 -16.14
C SER A 36 15.75 5.27 -15.81
N ALA A 37 15.45 4.97 -14.57
CA ALA A 37 14.11 5.06 -13.99
C ALA A 37 14.14 5.70 -12.60
N VAL A 38 13.09 6.44 -12.27
CA VAL A 38 12.79 6.85 -10.89
C VAL A 38 12.02 5.69 -10.27
N VAL A 39 12.60 5.09 -9.26
CA VAL A 39 12.06 3.90 -8.58
C VAL A 39 11.62 4.29 -7.17
N ALA A 40 10.38 3.95 -6.84
CA ALA A 40 9.84 4.06 -5.48
C ALA A 40 9.89 2.68 -4.81
N LEU A 41 10.43 2.63 -3.62
CA LEU A 41 10.50 1.45 -2.76
C LEU A 41 9.73 1.69 -1.46
N LEU A 42 9.15 0.65 -0.90
CA LEU A 42 8.87 0.58 0.52
C LEU A 42 9.97 -0.23 1.16
N THR A 43 10.80 0.42 1.98
CA THR A 43 11.92 -0.20 2.66
C THR A 43 11.58 -0.53 4.11
N ARG A 44 12.33 -1.44 4.70
CA ARG A 44 12.09 -1.93 6.05
C ARG A 44 12.34 -0.87 7.11
N GLU A 45 13.49 -0.16 7.00
CA GLU A 45 14.00 0.76 8.02
C GLU A 45 13.85 2.25 7.60
N HIS A 46 13.81 2.55 6.28
CA HIS A 46 13.80 3.93 5.75
C HIS A 46 12.43 4.34 5.16
N GLY A 47 11.39 3.51 5.35
CA GLY A 47 10.04 3.81 4.88
C GLY A 47 9.91 3.85 3.35
N ARG A 48 8.92 4.61 2.85
CA ARG A 48 8.77 4.83 1.42
C ARG A 48 9.89 5.76 0.93
N HIS A 49 10.73 5.28 0.04
CA HIS A 49 11.89 6.02 -0.46
C HIS A 49 11.99 5.96 -1.98
N THR A 50 12.46 7.05 -2.58
CA THR A 50 12.57 7.17 -4.03
C THR A 50 14.03 7.41 -4.41
N GLY A 51 14.49 6.81 -5.52
CA GLY A 51 15.84 7.00 -6.04
C GLY A 51 15.92 6.84 -7.54
N LEU A 52 16.98 7.40 -8.14
CA LEU A 52 17.30 7.26 -9.56
C LEU A 52 18.10 5.99 -9.79
N ALA A 53 17.51 5.01 -10.46
CA ALA A 53 18.16 3.78 -10.88
C ALA A 53 18.68 3.92 -12.31
N ARG A 54 20.01 3.90 -12.47
CA ARG A 54 20.66 3.98 -13.79
C ARG A 54 20.64 2.60 -14.45
N GLY A 55 20.46 2.55 -15.78
CA GLY A 55 20.39 1.29 -16.53
C GLY A 55 19.10 0.47 -16.29
N ALA A 56 18.13 1.03 -15.58
CA ALA A 56 16.91 0.34 -15.17
C ALA A 56 15.92 0.08 -16.32
N THR A 57 16.10 0.67 -17.49
CA THR A 57 15.22 0.45 -18.67
C THR A 57 15.75 -0.62 -19.63
N GLY A 58 17.01 -1.07 -19.47
CA GLY A 58 17.65 -2.11 -20.27
C GLY A 58 17.53 -3.49 -19.65
N ARG A 59 18.62 -4.25 -19.69
CA ARG A 59 18.70 -5.65 -19.18
C ARG A 59 18.40 -5.78 -17.68
N HIS A 60 18.51 -4.72 -16.92
CA HIS A 60 18.19 -4.70 -15.48
C HIS A 60 16.73 -4.33 -15.18
N ARG A 61 15.89 -4.10 -16.21
CA ARG A 61 14.49 -3.72 -16.04
C ARG A 61 13.72 -4.69 -15.13
N GLY A 62 13.97 -5.98 -15.27
CA GLY A 62 13.29 -7.01 -14.47
C GLY A 62 13.48 -6.87 -12.96
N ILE A 63 14.58 -6.26 -12.49
CA ILE A 63 14.82 -6.01 -11.07
C ILE A 63 13.80 -5.02 -10.50
N TYR A 64 13.42 -4.03 -11.28
CA TYR A 64 12.57 -2.90 -10.87
C TYR A 64 11.09 -3.09 -11.20
N GLU A 65 10.65 -4.32 -11.45
CA GLU A 65 9.23 -4.59 -11.63
C GLU A 65 8.47 -4.49 -10.31
N THR A 66 7.26 -3.92 -10.40
CA THR A 66 6.38 -3.71 -9.24
C THR A 66 6.12 -5.02 -8.50
N GLY A 67 6.31 -5.01 -7.20
CA GLY A 67 6.16 -6.18 -6.33
C GLY A 67 7.41 -7.04 -6.18
N ASN A 68 8.54 -6.70 -6.82
CA ASN A 68 9.79 -7.39 -6.55
C ASN A 68 10.35 -7.01 -5.18
N SER A 69 10.88 -8.02 -4.49
CA SER A 69 11.70 -7.82 -3.29
C SER A 69 13.14 -7.58 -3.72
N VAL A 70 13.77 -6.58 -3.12
CA VAL A 70 15.13 -6.15 -3.47
C VAL A 70 15.97 -5.86 -2.22
N ARG A 71 17.28 -6.05 -2.36
CA ARG A 71 18.29 -5.42 -1.50
C ARG A 71 18.68 -4.11 -2.16
N ALA A 72 18.34 -3.00 -1.53
CA ALA A 72 18.51 -1.66 -2.08
C ALA A 72 19.68 -0.94 -1.44
N HIS A 73 20.52 -0.30 -2.26
CA HIS A 73 21.59 0.59 -1.85
C HIS A 73 21.28 1.98 -2.39
N TRP A 74 21.04 2.93 -1.50
CA TRP A 74 20.74 4.31 -1.82
C TRP A 74 21.89 5.23 -1.38
N ARG A 75 22.22 6.24 -2.22
CA ARG A 75 23.25 7.26 -1.95
C ARG A 75 22.73 8.63 -2.40
N GLY A 76 22.89 9.63 -1.53
CA GLY A 76 22.54 11.03 -1.84
C GLY A 76 23.37 12.02 -1.05
N ARG A 77 23.37 13.29 -1.46
CA ARG A 77 24.04 14.35 -0.69
C ARG A 77 23.26 14.73 0.55
N LEU A 78 21.93 14.76 0.44
CA LEU A 78 20.99 15.04 1.52
C LEU A 78 19.89 13.99 1.49
N SER A 79 19.26 13.73 2.63
CA SER A 79 18.19 12.74 2.75
C SER A 79 16.98 13.05 1.86
N GLU A 80 16.68 14.33 1.66
CA GLU A 80 15.57 14.82 0.83
C GLU A 80 15.85 14.78 -0.68
N HIS A 81 17.08 14.56 -1.11
CA HIS A 81 17.42 14.45 -2.53
C HIS A 81 16.95 13.11 -3.10
N LEU A 82 16.68 13.06 -4.41
CA LEU A 82 16.32 11.84 -5.12
C LEU A 82 17.37 10.75 -4.93
N GLY A 83 18.67 11.12 -4.93
CA GLY A 83 19.78 10.19 -4.80
C GLY A 83 19.88 9.17 -5.92
N THR A 84 20.91 8.33 -5.85
CA THR A 84 21.14 7.18 -6.75
C THR A 84 20.72 5.92 -6.03
N LEU A 85 20.01 5.04 -6.73
CA LEU A 85 19.53 3.75 -6.23
C LEU A 85 20.12 2.62 -7.07
N THR A 86 20.69 1.62 -6.40
CA THR A 86 21.09 0.34 -7.00
C THR A 86 20.39 -0.77 -6.24
N CYS A 87 19.83 -1.75 -6.96
CA CYS A 87 19.10 -2.85 -6.35
C CYS A 87 19.60 -4.20 -6.86
N GLU A 88 19.61 -5.17 -5.96
CA GLU A 88 19.73 -6.59 -6.25
C GLU A 88 18.40 -7.25 -5.98
N MET A 89 17.87 -8.04 -6.92
CA MET A 89 16.61 -8.74 -6.75
C MET A 89 16.78 -9.92 -5.78
N THR A 90 15.97 -9.94 -4.73
CA THR A 90 15.95 -11.03 -3.74
C THR A 90 14.72 -11.93 -3.88
N GLY A 91 13.71 -11.51 -4.64
CA GLY A 91 12.54 -12.31 -4.95
C GLY A 91 11.61 -11.61 -5.93
N SER A 92 10.82 -12.38 -6.68
CA SER A 92 9.82 -11.86 -7.61
C SER A 92 8.46 -12.52 -7.36
N VAL A 93 7.52 -11.74 -6.83
CA VAL A 93 6.14 -12.17 -6.63
C VAL A 93 5.37 -12.14 -7.94
N ALA A 94 5.60 -11.12 -8.76
CA ALA A 94 4.91 -10.98 -10.04
C ALA A 94 5.11 -12.19 -10.96
N ALA A 95 6.31 -12.79 -10.96
CA ALA A 95 6.60 -13.99 -11.76
C ALA A 95 5.72 -15.19 -11.38
N GLY A 96 5.43 -15.37 -10.08
CA GLY A 96 4.54 -16.44 -9.60
C GLY A 96 3.05 -16.18 -9.84
N LEU A 97 2.67 -14.99 -10.30
CA LEU A 97 1.28 -14.58 -10.52
C LEU A 97 0.90 -14.40 -11.99
N LEU A 98 1.79 -14.73 -12.94
CA LEU A 98 1.59 -14.44 -14.37
C LEU A 98 0.30 -15.05 -14.94
N ASP A 99 -0.12 -16.20 -14.43
CA ASP A 99 -1.32 -16.91 -14.88
C ASP A 99 -2.61 -16.42 -14.19
N ASP A 100 -2.52 -15.62 -13.11
CA ASP A 100 -3.68 -15.06 -12.42
C ASP A 100 -3.75 -13.53 -12.52
N ARG A 101 -4.50 -13.05 -13.51
CA ARG A 101 -4.73 -11.62 -13.74
C ARG A 101 -5.37 -10.91 -12.56
N SER A 102 -6.10 -11.60 -11.67
CA SER A 102 -6.74 -10.98 -10.50
C SER A 102 -5.72 -10.79 -9.39
N ARG A 103 -4.86 -11.76 -9.15
CA ARG A 103 -3.76 -11.65 -8.18
C ARG A 103 -2.73 -10.61 -8.62
N LEU A 104 -2.38 -10.56 -9.91
CA LEU A 104 -1.54 -9.48 -10.46
C LEU A 104 -2.16 -8.09 -10.27
N ALA A 105 -3.48 -7.96 -10.47
CA ALA A 105 -4.18 -6.71 -10.22
C ALA A 105 -4.17 -6.35 -8.72
N GLY A 106 -4.27 -7.34 -7.82
CA GLY A 106 -4.13 -7.18 -6.37
C GLY A 106 -2.75 -6.64 -5.99
N LEU A 107 -1.69 -7.25 -6.52
CA LEU A 107 -0.30 -6.80 -6.30
C LEU A 107 -0.10 -5.36 -6.78
N ALA A 108 -0.51 -5.05 -8.01
CA ALA A 108 -0.39 -3.71 -8.56
C ALA A 108 -1.20 -2.66 -7.77
N ALA A 109 -2.39 -3.03 -7.29
CA ALA A 109 -3.22 -2.17 -6.47
C ALA A 109 -2.58 -1.90 -5.10
N ALA A 110 -2.08 -2.95 -4.42
CA ALA A 110 -1.41 -2.82 -3.13
C ALA A 110 -0.17 -1.91 -3.22
N CYS A 111 0.69 -2.12 -4.23
CA CYS A 111 1.87 -1.28 -4.43
C CYS A 111 1.49 0.19 -4.73
N ALA A 112 0.47 0.43 -5.56
CA ALA A 112 0.02 1.79 -5.89
C ALA A 112 -0.61 2.51 -4.68
N VAL A 113 -1.38 1.79 -3.84
CA VAL A 113 -1.94 2.34 -2.60
C VAL A 113 -0.81 2.63 -1.61
N ALA A 114 0.13 1.71 -1.40
CA ALA A 114 1.28 1.93 -0.51
C ALA A 114 2.14 3.12 -0.96
N GLU A 115 2.42 3.23 -2.28
CA GLU A 115 3.20 4.36 -2.84
C GLU A 115 2.54 5.70 -2.57
N SER A 116 1.22 5.79 -2.73
CA SER A 116 0.50 7.06 -2.69
C SER A 116 -0.02 7.46 -1.31
N ALA A 117 -0.20 6.50 -0.39
CA ALA A 117 -0.74 6.70 0.94
C ALA A 117 0.33 6.89 2.02
N LEU A 118 1.46 6.18 1.92
CA LEU A 118 2.51 6.24 2.95
C LEU A 118 3.34 7.53 2.84
N PRO A 119 3.75 8.11 3.98
CA PRO A 119 4.61 9.28 4.00
C PRO A 119 5.98 8.97 3.39
N ASP A 120 6.62 9.98 2.79
CA ASP A 120 7.96 9.86 2.22
C ASP A 120 9.01 9.80 3.32
N ARG A 121 9.95 8.85 3.21
CA ARG A 121 11.13 8.74 4.09
C ARG A 121 10.84 8.63 5.59
N ALA A 122 9.62 8.25 5.95
CA ALA A 122 9.25 7.97 7.32
C ALA A 122 9.26 6.46 7.56
N PRO A 123 10.03 5.93 8.51
CA PRO A 123 10.03 4.51 8.85
C PRO A 123 8.62 4.00 9.15
N CYS A 124 8.19 2.96 8.43
CA CYS A 124 6.88 2.32 8.57
C CYS A 124 7.05 0.79 8.57
N PRO A 125 7.75 0.19 9.57
CA PRO A 125 8.09 -1.23 9.56
C PRO A 125 6.85 -2.14 9.57
N ARG A 126 5.76 -1.71 10.20
CA ARG A 126 4.49 -2.44 10.18
C ARG A 126 3.86 -2.47 8.79
N ALA A 127 3.86 -1.33 8.08
CA ALA A 127 3.36 -1.26 6.71
C ALA A 127 4.19 -2.13 5.76
N TYR A 128 5.53 -2.15 5.92
CA TYR A 128 6.42 -3.03 5.18
C TYR A 128 6.09 -4.51 5.42
N ALA A 129 6.00 -4.92 6.69
CA ALA A 129 5.69 -6.30 7.06
C ALA A 129 4.29 -6.73 6.56
N ALA A 130 3.30 -5.85 6.68
CA ALA A 130 1.94 -6.11 6.22
C ALA A 130 1.86 -6.27 4.69
N LEU A 131 2.56 -5.42 3.91
CA LEU A 131 2.62 -5.57 2.46
C LEU A 131 3.33 -6.88 2.07
N LYS A 132 4.44 -7.22 2.73
CA LYS A 132 5.16 -8.48 2.51
C LYS A 132 4.28 -9.70 2.81
N SER A 133 3.50 -9.66 3.89
CA SER A 133 2.54 -10.72 4.24
C SER A 133 1.45 -10.85 3.17
N LEU A 134 0.87 -9.74 2.70
CA LEU A 134 -0.10 -9.75 1.61
C LEU A 134 0.50 -10.36 0.32
N MET A 135 1.75 -10.03 0.00
CA MET A 135 2.44 -10.61 -1.16
C MET A 135 2.59 -12.13 -1.05
N ALA A 136 2.85 -12.66 0.15
CA ALA A 136 2.89 -14.10 0.40
C ALA A 136 1.50 -14.74 0.22
N GLN A 137 0.44 -14.11 0.72
CA GLN A 137 -0.94 -14.58 0.54
C GLN A 137 -1.35 -14.57 -0.95
N LEU A 138 -0.96 -13.55 -1.71
CA LEU A 138 -1.19 -13.50 -3.16
C LEU A 138 -0.57 -14.71 -3.90
N LEU A 139 0.54 -15.26 -3.42
CA LEU A 139 1.18 -16.44 -4.01
C LEU A 139 0.52 -17.76 -3.59
N ALA A 140 0.12 -17.88 -2.33
CA ALA A 140 -0.19 -19.18 -1.71
C ALA A 140 -1.69 -19.41 -1.44
N GLU A 141 -2.50 -18.36 -1.28
CA GLU A 141 -3.84 -18.49 -0.72
C GLU A 141 -4.95 -18.09 -1.70
N ASP A 142 -6.01 -18.89 -1.80
CA ASP A 142 -7.21 -18.52 -2.57
C ASP A 142 -8.01 -17.41 -1.89
N SER A 143 -7.84 -17.24 -0.58
CA SER A 143 -8.45 -16.17 0.24
C SER A 143 -7.74 -14.81 0.14
N TRP A 144 -6.74 -14.65 -0.73
CA TRP A 144 -5.94 -13.44 -0.87
C TRP A 144 -6.75 -12.13 -0.96
N ALA A 145 -7.93 -12.18 -1.57
CA ALA A 145 -8.77 -10.98 -1.73
C ALA A 145 -9.33 -10.49 -0.38
N ARG A 146 -9.65 -11.42 0.55
CA ARG A 146 -9.94 -11.13 1.96
C ARG A 146 -8.72 -10.49 2.63
N GLY A 147 -7.54 -11.09 2.43
CA GLY A 147 -6.28 -10.57 2.94
C GLY A 147 -5.97 -9.16 2.44
N TYR A 148 -6.30 -8.86 1.17
CA TYR A 148 -6.16 -7.52 0.61
C TYR A 148 -7.04 -6.49 1.35
N VAL A 149 -8.31 -6.80 1.63
CA VAL A 149 -9.20 -5.91 2.40
C VAL A 149 -8.68 -5.70 3.82
N ALA A 150 -8.25 -6.77 4.50
CA ALA A 150 -7.66 -6.69 5.83
C ALA A 150 -6.38 -5.84 5.84
N TRP A 151 -5.56 -5.96 4.79
CA TRP A 151 -4.37 -5.13 4.61
C TRP A 151 -4.71 -3.64 4.46
N GLU A 152 -5.73 -3.27 3.65
CA GLU A 152 -6.17 -1.87 3.54
C GLU A 152 -6.68 -1.33 4.88
N LEU A 153 -7.40 -2.15 5.65
CA LEU A 153 -7.87 -1.79 6.99
C LEU A 153 -6.70 -1.54 7.95
N GLY A 154 -5.69 -2.41 7.92
CA GLY A 154 -4.45 -2.24 8.69
C GLY A 154 -3.67 -0.99 8.27
N LEU A 155 -3.63 -0.69 6.97
CA LEU A 155 -2.99 0.53 6.45
C LEU A 155 -3.71 1.80 6.95
N LEU A 156 -5.04 1.81 6.98
CA LEU A 156 -5.81 2.92 7.57
C LEU A 156 -5.45 3.11 9.05
N ALA A 157 -5.31 2.03 9.81
CA ALA A 157 -4.90 2.10 11.22
C ALA A 157 -3.48 2.65 11.39
N GLU A 158 -2.53 2.22 10.57
CA GLU A 158 -1.14 2.72 10.57
C GLU A 158 -1.07 4.22 10.25
N LEU A 159 -1.96 4.71 9.37
CA LEU A 159 -2.08 6.12 9.02
C LEU A 159 -2.87 6.96 10.05
N GLY A 160 -3.34 6.36 11.15
CA GLY A 160 -4.10 7.04 12.20
C GLY A 160 -5.61 7.14 11.96
N PHE A 161 -6.11 6.44 10.94
CA PHE A 161 -7.55 6.42 10.58
C PHE A 161 -8.20 5.05 10.83
N GLY A 162 -7.73 4.32 11.85
CA GLY A 162 -8.24 3.00 12.22
C GLY A 162 -9.74 3.02 12.52
N LEU A 163 -10.44 1.96 12.11
CA LEU A 163 -11.85 1.77 12.38
C LEU A 163 -12.03 1.02 13.71
N ASP A 164 -13.04 1.40 14.49
CA ASP A 164 -13.42 0.67 15.70
C ASP A 164 -14.53 -0.34 15.37
N LEU A 165 -14.12 -1.56 15.08
CA LEU A 165 -15.01 -2.67 14.74
C LEU A 165 -15.30 -3.59 15.95
N SER A 166 -14.88 -3.23 17.15
CA SER A 166 -14.94 -4.08 18.34
C SER A 166 -16.35 -4.19 18.93
N ARG A 167 -17.14 -3.11 18.85
CA ARG A 167 -18.49 -3.05 19.43
C ARG A 167 -19.40 -2.06 18.72
N CYS A 168 -20.71 -2.27 18.85
CA CYS A 168 -21.71 -1.36 18.31
C CYS A 168 -21.65 0.02 18.96
N ALA A 169 -21.54 1.08 18.14
CA ALA A 169 -21.48 2.47 18.60
C ALA A 169 -22.78 2.93 19.31
N ALA A 170 -23.94 2.32 18.99
CA ALA A 170 -25.24 2.68 19.53
C ALA A 170 -25.63 1.90 20.80
N THR A 171 -25.34 0.59 20.83
CA THR A 171 -25.81 -0.29 21.92
C THR A 171 -24.69 -0.84 22.79
N GLY A 172 -23.43 -0.73 22.35
CA GLY A 172 -22.29 -1.32 23.04
C GLY A 172 -22.12 -2.84 22.88
N THR A 173 -23.07 -3.54 22.24
CA THR A 173 -22.96 -4.99 21.99
C THR A 173 -21.83 -5.33 21.04
N THR A 174 -21.28 -6.52 21.21
CA THR A 174 -20.30 -7.13 20.29
C THR A 174 -20.96 -8.04 19.25
N ASP A 175 -22.26 -8.35 19.44
CA ASP A 175 -22.99 -9.29 18.63
C ASP A 175 -23.59 -8.64 17.39
N GLN A 176 -23.69 -9.43 16.31
CA GLN A 176 -24.36 -9.05 15.07
C GLN A 176 -23.89 -7.71 14.50
N LEU A 177 -22.59 -7.41 14.57
CA LEU A 177 -22.03 -6.23 13.92
C LEU A 177 -22.17 -6.39 12.40
N ALA A 178 -22.92 -5.49 11.76
CA ALA A 178 -23.31 -5.63 10.36
C ALA A 178 -23.00 -4.39 9.49
N TYR A 179 -22.73 -3.28 10.13
CA TYR A 179 -22.49 -1.99 9.44
C TYR A 179 -21.34 -1.21 10.08
N VAL A 180 -20.84 -0.23 9.33
CA VAL A 180 -19.90 0.79 9.83
C VAL A 180 -20.46 2.17 9.51
N SER A 181 -20.45 3.05 10.50
CA SER A 181 -20.86 4.45 10.31
C SER A 181 -19.81 5.20 9.49
N PRO A 182 -20.15 5.76 8.31
CA PRO A 182 -19.23 6.55 7.49
C PRO A 182 -18.75 7.83 8.17
N ARG A 183 -19.49 8.29 9.20
CA ARG A 183 -19.15 9.49 9.96
C ARG A 183 -18.09 9.25 11.01
N SER A 184 -18.19 8.12 11.74
CA SER A 184 -17.36 7.84 12.92
C SER A 184 -16.36 6.70 12.75
N GLY A 185 -16.47 5.88 11.68
CA GLY A 185 -15.64 4.69 11.50
C GLY A 185 -15.92 3.57 12.51
N ARG A 186 -17.05 3.63 13.25
CA ARG A 186 -17.40 2.66 14.29
C ARG A 186 -18.44 1.67 13.81
N ALA A 187 -18.33 0.44 14.29
CA ALA A 187 -19.29 -0.61 13.98
C ALA A 187 -20.69 -0.30 14.53
N VAL A 188 -21.71 -0.81 13.84
CA VAL A 188 -23.13 -0.73 14.23
C VAL A 188 -23.76 -2.11 14.04
N CYS A 189 -24.47 -2.61 15.06
CA CYS A 189 -25.15 -3.90 15.00
C CYS A 189 -26.37 -3.87 14.06
N LEU A 190 -26.81 -5.04 13.63
CA LEU A 190 -27.89 -5.21 12.66
C LEU A 190 -29.18 -4.47 13.07
N SER A 191 -29.62 -4.65 14.33
CA SER A 191 -30.86 -4.04 14.84
C SER A 191 -30.81 -2.52 14.88
N ALA A 192 -29.72 -1.93 15.40
CA ALA A 192 -29.55 -0.47 15.48
C ALA A 192 -29.32 0.16 14.09
N GLY A 193 -28.70 -0.59 13.17
CA GLY A 193 -28.40 -0.11 11.83
C GLY A 193 -29.55 -0.23 10.83
N ALA A 194 -30.50 -1.12 11.06
CA ALA A 194 -31.58 -1.42 10.11
C ALA A 194 -32.35 -0.17 9.60
N PRO A 195 -32.74 0.81 10.44
CA PRO A 195 -33.40 2.02 9.97
C PRO A 195 -32.52 2.95 9.11
N TYR A 196 -31.20 2.78 9.17
CA TYR A 196 -30.20 3.65 8.53
C TYR A 196 -29.35 2.92 7.50
N ARG A 197 -29.72 1.70 7.11
CA ARG A 197 -28.92 0.80 6.25
C ARG A 197 -28.42 1.47 4.96
N ASP A 198 -29.21 2.36 4.37
CA ASP A 198 -28.86 3.04 3.12
C ASP A 198 -27.82 4.18 3.31
N ARG A 199 -27.55 4.53 4.57
CA ARG A 199 -26.55 5.55 4.97
C ARG A 199 -25.32 4.95 5.66
N LEU A 200 -25.30 3.63 5.84
CA LEU A 200 -24.23 2.90 6.51
C LEU A 200 -23.46 2.05 5.49
N LEU A 201 -22.19 1.82 5.77
CA LEU A 201 -21.37 0.91 4.98
C LEU A 201 -21.54 -0.51 5.52
N ARG A 202 -21.61 -1.51 4.65
CA ARG A 202 -21.68 -2.90 5.06
C ARG A 202 -20.36 -3.33 5.72
N LEU A 203 -20.47 -4.09 6.81
CA LEU A 203 -19.36 -4.67 7.53
C LEU A 203 -19.33 -6.18 7.27
N PRO A 204 -18.42 -6.67 6.43
CA PRO A 204 -18.24 -8.10 6.22
C PRO A 204 -17.81 -8.81 7.50
N LEU A 205 -18.40 -9.98 7.78
CA LEU A 205 -18.17 -10.72 9.01
C LEU A 205 -16.70 -11.13 9.17
N PHE A 206 -15.99 -11.41 8.09
CA PHE A 206 -14.56 -11.77 8.14
C PHE A 206 -13.63 -10.68 8.68
N LEU A 207 -14.09 -9.43 8.78
CA LEU A 207 -13.32 -8.33 9.39
C LEU A 207 -13.45 -8.27 10.91
N VAL A 208 -14.40 -8.99 11.49
CA VAL A 208 -14.63 -9.07 12.94
C VAL A 208 -14.47 -10.48 13.49
N THR A 209 -14.45 -11.49 12.62
CA THR A 209 -14.33 -12.92 13.00
C THR A 209 -13.38 -13.61 12.02
N ASP A 210 -12.17 -13.94 12.47
CA ASP A 210 -11.11 -14.49 11.61
C ASP A 210 -11.48 -15.80 10.90
N THR A 211 -12.30 -16.63 11.52
CA THR A 211 -12.72 -17.93 10.97
C THR A 211 -13.92 -17.84 10.03
N ALA A 212 -14.55 -16.67 9.89
CA ALA A 212 -15.70 -16.52 9.01
C ALA A 212 -15.31 -16.68 7.54
N PRO A 213 -16.06 -17.51 6.76
CA PRO A 213 -15.86 -17.58 5.33
C PRO A 213 -16.18 -16.24 4.69
N ALA A 214 -15.50 -15.91 3.57
CA ALA A 214 -15.76 -14.70 2.82
C ALA A 214 -16.26 -15.06 1.42
N THR A 215 -17.45 -14.60 1.08
CA THR A 215 -17.96 -14.68 -0.30
C THR A 215 -17.36 -13.57 -1.15
N ALA A 216 -17.50 -13.66 -2.47
CA ALA A 216 -17.10 -12.59 -3.36
C ALA A 216 -17.86 -11.26 -3.08
N ALA A 217 -19.11 -11.36 -2.60
CA ALA A 217 -19.90 -10.19 -2.19
C ALA A 217 -19.34 -9.54 -0.91
N ASP A 218 -18.93 -10.35 0.08
CA ASP A 218 -18.30 -9.84 1.31
C ASP A 218 -16.98 -9.13 1.01
N VAL A 219 -16.16 -9.69 0.12
CA VAL A 219 -14.92 -9.04 -0.34
C VAL A 219 -15.23 -7.70 -1.02
N PHE A 220 -16.25 -7.65 -1.88
CA PHE A 220 -16.65 -6.42 -2.53
C PHE A 220 -17.13 -5.37 -1.53
N ASP A 221 -17.99 -5.74 -0.57
CA ASP A 221 -18.45 -4.85 0.50
C ASP A 221 -17.26 -4.34 1.34
N GLY A 222 -16.29 -5.20 1.64
CA GLY A 222 -15.04 -4.81 2.31
C GLY A 222 -14.21 -3.79 1.52
N LEU A 223 -14.08 -3.97 0.19
CA LEU A 223 -13.39 -3.03 -0.68
C LEU A 223 -14.11 -1.67 -0.78
N MET A 224 -15.45 -1.68 -0.74
CA MET A 224 -16.24 -0.45 -0.68
C MET A 224 -16.06 0.27 0.66
N LEU A 225 -16.03 -0.48 1.77
CA LEU A 225 -15.78 0.03 3.11
C LEU A 225 -14.40 0.70 3.21
N THR A 226 -13.33 -0.03 2.90
CA THR A 226 -11.96 0.50 2.99
C THR A 226 -11.73 1.63 1.99
N GLY A 227 -12.30 1.51 0.77
CA GLY A 227 -12.24 2.55 -0.26
C GLY A 227 -12.88 3.86 0.16
N TYR A 228 -14.00 3.81 0.87
CA TYR A 228 -14.64 5.00 1.42
C TYR A 228 -13.71 5.75 2.38
N PHE A 229 -13.11 5.04 3.34
CA PHE A 229 -12.25 5.67 4.34
C PHE A 229 -10.91 6.11 3.77
N LEU A 230 -10.29 5.34 2.88
CA LEU A 230 -9.11 5.77 2.12
C LEU A 230 -9.41 7.03 1.33
N GLY A 231 -10.50 7.05 0.55
CA GLY A 231 -10.91 8.21 -0.24
C GLY A 231 -11.14 9.45 0.63
N ARG A 232 -11.78 9.28 1.78
CA ARG A 232 -12.12 10.40 2.67
C ARG A 232 -10.93 10.96 3.44
N HIS A 233 -10.11 10.09 4.03
CA HIS A 233 -9.10 10.51 5.01
C HIS A 233 -7.69 10.60 4.44
N VAL A 234 -7.34 9.72 3.48
CA VAL A 234 -6.00 9.66 2.93
C VAL A 234 -5.89 10.48 1.64
N TYR A 235 -6.83 10.30 0.74
CA TYR A 235 -6.77 10.96 -0.58
C TYR A 235 -7.54 12.28 -0.62
N GLY A 236 -8.70 12.35 0.03
CA GLY A 236 -9.56 13.54 0.04
C GLY A 236 -8.91 14.76 0.71
N ALA A 237 -8.08 14.54 1.73
CA ALA A 237 -7.33 15.61 2.38
C ALA A 237 -6.37 16.36 1.43
N TYR A 238 -6.00 15.74 0.31
CA TYR A 238 -5.10 16.29 -0.71
C TYR A 238 -5.79 16.44 -2.08
N GLU A 239 -7.11 16.38 -2.13
CA GLU A 239 -7.90 16.42 -3.39
C GLU A 239 -7.44 15.37 -4.43
N ARG A 240 -6.95 14.23 -3.98
CA ARG A 240 -6.49 13.14 -4.84
C ARG A 240 -7.57 12.07 -4.98
N ALA A 241 -7.63 11.45 -6.14
CA ALA A 241 -8.43 10.24 -6.36
C ALA A 241 -7.69 9.00 -5.86
N LEU A 242 -8.47 7.95 -5.56
CA LEU A 242 -7.91 6.61 -5.32
C LEU A 242 -7.08 6.14 -6.53
N PRO A 243 -5.98 5.39 -6.30
CA PRO A 243 -5.12 4.93 -7.39
C PRO A 243 -5.89 4.14 -8.45
N PRO A 244 -5.65 4.41 -9.76
CA PRO A 244 -6.34 3.71 -10.84
C PRO A 244 -6.16 2.18 -10.81
N ALA A 245 -5.02 1.69 -10.30
CA ALA A 245 -4.78 0.26 -10.13
C ALA A 245 -5.77 -0.37 -9.13
N ARG A 246 -6.06 0.33 -8.02
CA ARG A 246 -7.06 -0.10 -7.05
C ARG A 246 -8.46 -0.11 -7.66
N LEU A 247 -8.84 0.92 -8.40
CA LEU A 247 -10.15 0.99 -9.05
C LEU A 247 -10.35 -0.17 -10.04
N ARG A 248 -9.30 -0.52 -10.81
CA ARG A 248 -9.33 -1.69 -11.71
C ARG A 248 -9.46 -3.01 -10.95
N LEU A 249 -8.83 -3.16 -9.79
CA LEU A 249 -9.00 -4.33 -8.94
C LEU A 249 -10.44 -4.46 -8.46
N VAL A 250 -11.02 -3.40 -7.92
CA VAL A 250 -12.41 -3.37 -7.44
C VAL A 250 -13.37 -3.78 -8.54
N GLU A 251 -13.23 -3.19 -9.74
CA GLU A 251 -14.08 -3.51 -10.89
C GLU A 251 -13.94 -4.98 -11.33
N ARG A 252 -12.73 -5.54 -11.30
CA ARG A 252 -12.49 -6.94 -11.62
C ARG A 252 -13.16 -7.89 -10.62
N LEU A 253 -13.05 -7.60 -9.32
CA LEU A 253 -13.65 -8.42 -8.27
C LEU A 253 -15.18 -8.26 -8.23
N ARG A 254 -15.72 -7.08 -8.56
CA ARG A 254 -17.15 -6.87 -8.73
C ARG A 254 -17.74 -7.82 -9.80
N ARG A 255 -17.12 -7.87 -10.97
CA ARG A 255 -17.57 -8.77 -12.05
C ARG A 255 -17.56 -10.24 -11.67
N LYS A 256 -16.56 -10.67 -10.87
CA LYS A 256 -16.53 -12.03 -10.31
C LYS A 256 -17.69 -12.29 -9.34
N SER A 257 -18.07 -11.29 -8.53
CA SER A 257 -19.21 -11.42 -7.60
C SER A 257 -20.56 -11.53 -8.31
N GLU A 258 -20.72 -10.83 -9.44
CA GLU A 258 -21.94 -10.86 -10.25
C GLU A 258 -22.07 -12.15 -11.08
N GLY A 259 -20.97 -12.61 -11.69
CA GLY A 259 -20.95 -13.86 -12.46
C GLY A 259 -21.28 -15.09 -11.62
N ASN A 260 -20.91 -15.10 -10.35
CA ASN A 260 -21.19 -16.20 -9.43
C ASN A 260 -22.66 -16.23 -8.94
N ARG A 261 -23.40 -15.11 -9.08
CA ARG A 261 -24.85 -15.03 -8.78
C ARG A 261 -25.72 -15.51 -9.96
N GLY A 262 -25.20 -15.49 -11.19
CA GLY A 262 -25.92 -15.88 -12.40
C GLY A 262 -25.80 -17.36 -12.79
N GLY A 263 -24.91 -18.12 -12.15
CA GLY A 263 -24.65 -19.54 -12.46
C GLY A 263 -25.40 -20.57 -11.58
N GLY A 264 -26.32 -20.14 -10.75
CA GLY A 264 -27.07 -20.96 -9.79
C GLY A 264 -28.59 -20.99 -10.04
N ALA A 265 -29.01 -20.92 -11.32
CA ALA A 265 -30.42 -21.06 -11.72
C ALA A 265 -30.58 -22.34 -12.59
#